data_09941ad2f38ccda36be71708c115ac30
#
_entry.id   09941ad2f38ccda36be71708c115ac30
#
_cell.length_a   1.000
_cell.length_b   1.000
_cell.length_c   1.000
_cell.angle_alpha   90.00
_cell.angle_beta   90.00
_cell.angle_gamma   90.00
#
_symmetry.space_group_name_H-M   'P 1'
#
loop_
_entity.id
_entity.type
_entity.pdbx_description
1 polymer ?
#
loop_
_entity_poly.entity_id
_entity_poly.type
_entity_poly.pdbx_seq_one_letter_code
_entity_poly.pdbx_strand_id
1 'polypeptide(L)'
;SSPAAEEGTLAHTFAAWALYQSLVLAYPDAELVSSIPPEPEEALATEEMLSGAQTYADAVLSELAGHGGIDAYGIECEVSGYGGMVKGRADFIAWAKDRTAFVADYKFGGEPVSAKNNPQLTIYGYCAAFMRVSHSVRVGIIQPRAETADFLPAAATWANADFSGEGLTDSVARAYEADANTLRTPGEHCRWCPARSV
;
A
#
# COMPACT_ATOMS: atom_id res chain seq x y z
N SER A 1 -10.52 13.90 13.88
CA SER A 1 -9.63 13.89 12.71
C SER A 1 -9.35 15.30 12.26
N SER A 2 -8.20 15.54 11.60
CA SER A 2 -7.95 16.83 10.95
C SER A 2 -8.60 16.86 9.56
N PRO A 3 -8.92 18.05 9.00
CA PRO A 3 -9.46 18.15 7.65
C PRO A 3 -8.61 17.42 6.60
N ALA A 4 -7.28 17.47 6.72
CA ALA A 4 -6.37 16.75 5.82
C ALA A 4 -6.48 15.21 5.97
N ALA A 5 -6.77 14.69 7.16
CA ALA A 5 -6.97 13.26 7.37
C ALA A 5 -8.31 12.79 6.78
N GLU A 6 -9.35 13.62 6.87
CA GLU A 6 -10.66 13.35 6.25
C GLU A 6 -10.57 13.37 4.74
N GLU A 7 -9.89 14.37 4.18
CA GLU A 7 -9.60 14.47 2.74
C GLU A 7 -8.83 13.24 2.24
N GLY A 8 -7.78 12.81 2.97
CA GLY A 8 -7.01 11.61 2.64
C GLY A 8 -7.87 10.36 2.62
N THR A 9 -8.73 10.18 3.64
CA THR A 9 -9.64 9.02 3.71
C THR A 9 -10.60 9.00 2.53
N LEU A 10 -11.16 10.15 2.18
CA LEU A 10 -12.07 10.26 1.03
C LEU A 10 -11.35 9.95 -0.29
N ALA A 11 -10.14 10.48 -0.49
CA ALA A 11 -9.32 10.20 -1.67
C ALA A 11 -9.00 8.70 -1.82
N HIS A 12 -8.73 7.99 -0.72
CA HIS A 12 -8.56 6.53 -0.73
C HIS A 12 -9.82 5.79 -1.19
N THR A 13 -11.01 6.26 -0.80
CA THR A 13 -12.27 5.64 -1.26
C THR A 13 -12.42 5.74 -2.77
N PHE A 14 -12.14 6.91 -3.37
CA PHE A 14 -12.14 7.10 -4.83
C PHE A 14 -11.06 6.25 -5.52
N ALA A 15 -9.86 6.21 -4.97
CA ALA A 15 -8.75 5.43 -5.51
C ALA A 15 -9.06 3.92 -5.50
N ALA A 16 -9.60 3.40 -4.40
CA ALA A 16 -10.00 2.00 -4.27
C ALA A 16 -11.08 1.62 -5.29
N TRP A 17 -12.10 2.48 -5.47
CA TRP A 17 -13.18 2.24 -6.42
C TRP A 17 -12.70 2.29 -7.88
N ALA A 18 -11.91 3.29 -8.27
CA ALA A 18 -11.35 3.40 -9.61
C ALA A 18 -10.46 2.21 -9.96
N LEU A 19 -9.61 1.79 -9.02
CA LEU A 19 -8.77 0.62 -9.19
C LEU A 19 -9.61 -0.67 -9.35
N TYR A 20 -10.64 -0.86 -8.53
CA TYR A 20 -11.54 -2.02 -8.64
C TYR A 20 -12.18 -2.11 -10.03
N GLN A 21 -12.78 -1.02 -10.52
CA GLN A 21 -13.40 -0.99 -11.83
C GLN A 21 -12.39 -1.32 -12.94
N SER A 22 -11.19 -0.76 -12.87
CA SER A 22 -10.11 -0.98 -13.83
C SER A 22 -9.63 -2.43 -13.83
N LEU A 23 -9.49 -3.06 -12.66
CA LEU A 23 -9.06 -4.46 -12.53
C LEU A 23 -10.12 -5.44 -13.04
N VAL A 24 -11.40 -5.21 -12.75
CA VAL A 24 -12.50 -6.05 -13.26
C VAL A 24 -12.52 -6.06 -14.80
N LEU A 25 -12.23 -4.91 -15.42
CA LEU A 25 -12.17 -4.80 -16.89
C LEU A 25 -10.91 -5.46 -17.47
N ALA A 26 -9.75 -5.24 -16.83
CA ALA A 26 -8.46 -5.73 -17.34
C ALA A 26 -8.23 -7.22 -17.05
N TYR A 27 -8.75 -7.72 -15.94
CA TYR A 27 -8.51 -9.09 -15.45
C TYR A 27 -9.83 -9.74 -14.97
N PRO A 28 -10.80 -9.97 -15.87
CA PRO A 28 -12.14 -10.43 -15.48
C PRO A 28 -12.17 -11.82 -14.82
N ASP A 29 -11.14 -12.64 -15.06
CA ASP A 29 -11.03 -14.00 -14.50
C ASP A 29 -10.23 -14.03 -13.18
N ALA A 30 -9.68 -12.91 -12.73
CA ALA A 30 -8.91 -12.87 -11.48
C ALA A 30 -9.81 -12.89 -10.26
N GLU A 31 -9.41 -13.64 -9.24
CA GLU A 31 -10.15 -13.74 -7.99
C GLU A 31 -10.00 -12.46 -7.15
N LEU A 32 -11.11 -11.84 -6.76
CA LEU A 32 -11.11 -10.80 -5.73
C LEU A 32 -11.12 -11.44 -4.34
N VAL A 33 -10.05 -11.28 -3.57
CA VAL A 33 -9.91 -11.89 -2.23
C VAL A 33 -10.32 -10.99 -1.08
N SER A 34 -10.68 -9.73 -1.35
CA SER A 34 -11.25 -8.78 -0.41
C SER A 34 -12.75 -8.58 -0.65
N SER A 35 -13.39 -7.76 0.18
CA SER A 35 -14.69 -7.21 -0.16
C SER A 35 -14.59 -6.25 -1.35
N ILE A 36 -15.68 -6.10 -2.10
CA ILE A 36 -15.79 -5.03 -3.10
C ILE A 36 -15.72 -3.71 -2.36
N PRO A 37 -14.84 -2.77 -2.78
CA PRO A 37 -14.78 -1.45 -2.16
C PRO A 37 -16.12 -0.71 -2.34
N PRO A 38 -16.54 0.11 -1.38
CA PRO A 38 -17.77 0.87 -1.50
C PRO A 38 -17.66 1.87 -2.65
N GLU A 39 -18.75 2.02 -3.41
CA GLU A 39 -18.85 3.08 -4.39
C GLU A 39 -18.88 4.44 -3.68
N PRO A 40 -17.99 5.37 -4.02
CA PRO A 40 -17.95 6.67 -3.38
C PRO A 40 -19.09 7.57 -3.85
N GLU A 41 -19.51 8.50 -2.98
CA GLU A 41 -20.48 9.53 -3.36
C GLU A 41 -19.81 10.55 -4.29
N GLU A 42 -20.20 10.60 -5.55
CA GLU A 42 -19.60 11.46 -6.58
C GLU A 42 -19.67 12.96 -6.19
N ALA A 43 -20.71 13.36 -5.47
CA ALA A 43 -20.87 14.75 -4.99
C ALA A 43 -19.76 15.20 -4.02
N LEU A 44 -19.01 14.28 -3.43
CA LEU A 44 -17.87 14.57 -2.54
C LEU A 44 -16.53 14.64 -3.29
N ALA A 45 -16.51 14.30 -4.58
CA ALA A 45 -15.30 14.27 -5.37
C ALA A 45 -14.76 15.67 -5.66
N THR A 46 -13.44 15.83 -5.52
CA THR A 46 -12.73 16.94 -6.16
C THR A 46 -12.11 16.44 -7.46
N GLU A 47 -11.85 17.35 -8.41
CA GLU A 47 -11.16 17.02 -9.66
C GLU A 47 -9.80 16.36 -9.40
N GLU A 48 -9.10 16.85 -8.37
CA GLU A 48 -7.80 16.31 -7.96
C GLU A 48 -7.91 14.87 -7.41
N MET A 49 -8.95 14.55 -6.62
CA MET A 49 -9.19 13.19 -6.14
C MET A 49 -9.48 12.23 -7.30
N LEU A 50 -10.29 12.65 -8.27
CA LEU A 50 -10.62 11.84 -9.44
C LEU A 50 -9.37 11.60 -10.31
N SER A 51 -8.61 12.65 -10.59
CA SER A 51 -7.34 12.54 -11.32
C SER A 51 -6.32 11.67 -10.58
N GLY A 52 -6.21 11.82 -9.26
CA GLY A 52 -5.34 11.01 -8.44
C GLY A 52 -5.74 9.53 -8.41
N ALA A 53 -7.05 9.24 -8.34
CA ALA A 53 -7.59 7.89 -8.39
C ALA A 53 -7.30 7.20 -9.74
N GLN A 54 -7.44 7.94 -10.86
CA GLN A 54 -7.09 7.44 -12.19
C GLN A 54 -5.58 7.17 -12.30
N THR A 55 -4.74 8.09 -11.82
CA THR A 55 -3.28 7.92 -11.78
C THR A 55 -2.90 6.65 -11.00
N TYR A 56 -3.58 6.38 -9.89
CA TYR A 56 -3.36 5.17 -9.11
C TYR A 56 -3.70 3.91 -9.91
N ALA A 57 -4.88 3.86 -10.50
CA ALA A 57 -5.33 2.71 -11.29
C ALA A 57 -4.38 2.45 -12.48
N ASP A 58 -4.02 3.50 -13.23
CA ASP A 58 -3.13 3.40 -14.39
C ASP A 58 -1.73 2.90 -14.00
N ALA A 59 -1.17 3.39 -12.90
CA ALA A 59 0.13 2.98 -12.39
C ALA A 59 0.14 1.50 -11.99
N VAL A 60 -0.89 1.04 -11.29
CA VAL A 60 -1.04 -0.37 -10.90
C VAL A 60 -1.20 -1.26 -12.13
N LEU A 61 -2.09 -0.91 -13.05
CA LEU A 61 -2.29 -1.70 -14.28
C LEU A 61 -1.02 -1.77 -15.14
N SER A 62 -0.30 -0.66 -15.26
CA SER A 62 0.98 -0.60 -15.99
C SER A 62 2.02 -1.54 -15.40
N GLU A 63 2.13 -1.59 -14.07
CA GLU A 63 3.05 -2.50 -13.39
C GLU A 63 2.65 -3.97 -13.58
N LEU A 64 1.36 -4.29 -13.50
CA LEU A 64 0.85 -5.66 -13.66
C LEU A 64 0.96 -6.19 -15.09
N ALA A 65 0.95 -5.33 -16.10
CA ALA A 65 0.91 -5.72 -17.52
C ALA A 65 2.10 -6.59 -17.96
N GLY A 66 3.28 -6.43 -17.30
CA GLY A 66 4.51 -7.18 -17.62
C GLY A 66 4.53 -8.62 -17.09
N HIS A 67 3.52 -9.06 -16.31
CA HIS A 67 3.57 -10.30 -15.53
C HIS A 67 2.63 -11.42 -16.03
N GLY A 68 2.15 -11.32 -17.26
CA GLY A 68 1.35 -12.37 -17.91
C GLY A 68 -0.09 -12.50 -17.37
N GLY A 69 -0.56 -11.52 -16.62
CA GLY A 69 -1.86 -11.48 -15.96
C GLY A 69 -1.76 -11.82 -14.47
N ILE A 70 -2.88 -11.68 -13.77
CA ILE A 70 -2.99 -11.96 -12.34
C ILE A 70 -3.97 -13.10 -12.07
N ASP A 71 -3.70 -13.87 -11.03
CA ASP A 71 -4.59 -14.93 -10.55
C ASP A 71 -5.60 -14.39 -9.53
N ALA A 72 -5.14 -13.45 -8.69
CA ALA A 72 -5.96 -12.86 -7.64
C ALA A 72 -5.50 -11.47 -7.25
N TYR A 73 -6.40 -10.70 -6.66
CA TYR A 73 -6.09 -9.38 -6.09
C TYR A 73 -7.00 -9.06 -4.90
N GLY A 74 -6.56 -8.12 -4.06
CA GLY A 74 -7.35 -7.55 -2.98
C GLY A 74 -7.16 -6.04 -2.92
N ILE A 75 -8.23 -5.33 -2.63
CA ILE A 75 -8.26 -3.87 -2.45
C ILE A 75 -8.73 -3.61 -1.03
N GLU A 76 -8.06 -2.68 -0.32
CA GLU A 76 -8.31 -2.46 1.09
C GLU A 76 -8.31 -3.80 1.86
N CYS A 77 -7.32 -4.63 1.56
CA CYS A 77 -7.26 -6.03 1.96
C CYS A 77 -6.55 -6.19 3.30
N GLU A 78 -7.17 -6.96 4.20
CA GLU A 78 -6.49 -7.35 5.43
C GLU A 78 -5.31 -8.27 5.13
N VAL A 79 -4.15 -7.94 5.70
CA VAL A 79 -2.94 -8.74 5.62
C VAL A 79 -2.51 -9.20 7.00
N SER A 80 -2.00 -10.42 7.08
CA SER A 80 -1.52 -11.01 8.32
C SER A 80 -0.26 -11.84 8.06
N GLY A 81 0.69 -11.77 8.98
CA GLY A 81 1.94 -12.50 8.90
C GLY A 81 2.54 -12.77 10.26
N TYR A 82 3.70 -13.46 10.28
CA TYR A 82 4.43 -13.81 11.50
C TYR A 82 3.57 -14.52 12.56
N GLY A 83 2.76 -15.49 12.14
CA GLY A 83 1.87 -16.20 13.06
C GLY A 83 0.76 -15.34 13.67
N GLY A 84 0.38 -14.23 13.03
CA GLY A 84 -0.64 -13.30 13.51
C GLY A 84 -0.12 -12.15 14.37
N MET A 85 1.20 -12.07 14.59
CA MET A 85 1.86 -10.95 15.30
C MET A 85 1.77 -9.65 14.50
N VAL A 86 1.74 -9.73 13.18
CA VAL A 86 1.54 -8.60 12.29
C VAL A 86 0.17 -8.70 11.67
N LYS A 87 -0.57 -7.61 11.76
CA LYS A 87 -1.86 -7.40 11.08
C LYS A 87 -1.89 -5.99 10.53
N GLY A 88 -2.49 -5.82 9.38
CA GLY A 88 -2.66 -4.52 8.75
C GLY A 88 -3.66 -4.58 7.62
N ARG A 89 -3.83 -3.47 6.94
CA ARG A 89 -4.68 -3.33 5.77
C ARG A 89 -3.84 -2.69 4.67
N ALA A 90 -3.71 -3.41 3.57
CA ALA A 90 -3.02 -2.92 2.39
C ALA A 90 -4.03 -2.30 1.42
N ASP A 91 -3.72 -1.15 0.85
CA ASP A 91 -4.60 -0.50 -0.11
C ASP A 91 -4.79 -1.39 -1.35
N PHE A 92 -3.71 -2.05 -1.78
CA PHE A 92 -3.74 -3.03 -2.88
C PHE A 92 -2.73 -4.15 -2.67
N ILE A 93 -3.16 -5.38 -2.98
CA ILE A 93 -2.30 -6.55 -3.16
C ILE A 93 -2.74 -7.32 -4.41
N ALA A 94 -1.80 -8.00 -5.08
CA ALA A 94 -2.13 -8.92 -6.18
C ALA A 94 -1.09 -10.04 -6.29
N TRP A 95 -1.47 -11.10 -6.98
CA TRP A 95 -0.60 -12.23 -7.30
C TRP A 95 -0.68 -12.53 -8.77
N ALA A 96 0.46 -12.38 -9.44
CA ALA A 96 0.58 -12.62 -10.86
C ALA A 96 0.85 -14.10 -11.18
N LYS A 97 0.58 -14.47 -12.44
CA LYS A 97 0.79 -15.84 -12.95
C LYS A 97 2.26 -16.26 -12.96
N ASP A 98 3.19 -15.33 -13.01
CA ASP A 98 4.63 -15.57 -12.87
C ASP A 98 5.09 -15.74 -11.41
N ARG A 99 4.16 -15.77 -10.46
CA ARG A 99 4.39 -15.85 -9.02
C ARG A 99 5.04 -14.62 -8.42
N THR A 100 4.83 -13.46 -9.01
CA THR A 100 5.15 -12.17 -8.37
C THR A 100 3.97 -11.71 -7.53
N ALA A 101 4.21 -11.38 -6.27
CA ALA A 101 3.24 -10.66 -5.43
C ALA A 101 3.47 -9.16 -5.57
N PHE A 102 2.39 -8.40 -5.51
CA PHE A 102 2.40 -6.93 -5.57
C PHE A 102 1.74 -6.36 -4.32
N VAL A 103 2.31 -5.29 -3.82
CA VAL A 103 1.71 -4.43 -2.79
C VAL A 103 1.86 -2.99 -3.21
N ALA A 104 0.77 -2.26 -3.24
CA ALA A 104 0.80 -0.83 -3.50
C ALA A 104 0.05 -0.06 -2.42
N ASP A 105 0.54 1.11 -2.12
CA ASP A 105 -0.01 2.03 -1.14
C ASP A 105 -0.22 3.39 -1.80
N TYR A 106 -1.43 3.91 -1.68
CA TYR A 106 -1.84 5.20 -2.22
C TYR A 106 -1.61 6.31 -1.20
N LYS A 107 -0.97 7.37 -1.61
CA LYS A 107 -0.71 8.54 -0.75
C LYS A 107 -1.27 9.80 -1.41
N PHE A 108 -2.21 10.46 -0.74
CA PHE A 108 -2.80 11.71 -1.23
C PHE A 108 -2.14 12.96 -0.63
N GLY A 109 -1.15 12.80 0.26
CA GLY A 109 -0.35 13.91 0.79
C GLY A 109 0.72 14.40 -0.18
N GLY A 110 1.24 15.62 0.01
CA GLY A 110 2.29 16.22 -0.82
C GLY A 110 3.73 15.88 -0.40
N GLU A 111 3.96 15.35 0.82
CA GLU A 111 5.31 15.00 1.27
C GLU A 111 5.76 13.69 0.62
N PRO A 112 6.88 13.68 -0.14
CA PRO A 112 7.30 12.50 -0.89
C PRO A 112 7.60 11.29 -0.02
N VAL A 113 7.07 10.13 -0.40
CA VAL A 113 7.30 8.84 0.26
C VAL A 113 7.94 7.88 -0.74
N SER A 114 9.06 7.25 -0.35
CA SER A 114 9.73 6.25 -1.19
C SER A 114 9.18 4.84 -0.93
N ALA A 115 9.00 4.06 -1.99
CA ALA A 115 8.73 2.63 -1.88
C ALA A 115 10.00 1.85 -1.47
N LYS A 116 11.18 2.35 -1.83
CA LYS A 116 12.45 1.68 -1.52
C LYS A 116 12.74 1.75 -0.01
N ASN A 117 12.98 0.57 0.57
CA ASN A 117 13.24 0.42 2.00
C ASN A 117 12.09 0.92 2.90
N ASN A 118 10.88 0.95 2.39
CA ASN A 118 9.70 1.32 3.16
C ASN A 118 9.30 0.15 4.08
N PRO A 119 9.36 0.32 5.42
CA PRO A 119 9.11 -0.78 6.36
C PRO A 119 7.68 -1.32 6.27
N GLN A 120 6.67 -0.45 6.07
CA GLN A 120 5.26 -0.84 5.94
C GLN A 120 5.07 -1.74 4.72
N LEU A 121 5.58 -1.30 3.56
CA LEU A 121 5.46 -2.08 2.32
C LEU A 121 6.25 -3.37 2.38
N THR A 122 7.42 -3.39 3.02
CA THR A 122 8.22 -4.60 3.19
C THR A 122 7.46 -5.63 4.04
N ILE A 123 6.86 -5.20 5.15
CA ILE A 123 6.04 -6.06 6.00
C ILE A 123 4.81 -6.57 5.24
N TYR A 124 4.09 -5.71 4.54
CA TYR A 124 2.89 -6.10 3.79
C TYR A 124 3.25 -7.01 2.61
N GLY A 125 4.39 -6.77 1.95
CA GLY A 125 4.92 -7.64 0.91
C GLY A 125 5.24 -9.04 1.43
N TYR A 126 5.84 -9.14 2.62
CA TYR A 126 6.06 -10.41 3.28
C TYR A 126 4.73 -11.13 3.57
N CYS A 127 3.74 -10.43 4.12
CA CYS A 127 2.41 -11.00 4.37
C CYS A 127 1.75 -11.49 3.07
N ALA A 128 1.80 -10.70 2.00
CA ALA A 128 1.26 -11.07 0.70
C ALA A 128 1.93 -12.32 0.13
N ALA A 129 3.27 -12.41 0.21
CA ALA A 129 4.02 -13.58 -0.24
C ALA A 129 3.69 -14.85 0.56
N PHE A 130 3.27 -14.71 1.82
CA PHE A 130 2.84 -15.81 2.68
C PHE A 130 1.40 -16.22 2.41
N MET A 131 0.51 -15.27 2.11
CA MET A 131 -0.89 -15.56 1.79
C MET A 131 -1.01 -16.42 0.53
N ARG A 132 -0.14 -16.17 -0.47
CA ARG A 132 0.02 -17.02 -1.66
C ARG A 132 1.50 -17.13 -1.98
N VAL A 133 2.01 -18.36 -2.06
CA VAL A 133 3.44 -18.62 -2.29
C VAL A 133 3.94 -17.87 -3.53
N SER A 134 4.80 -16.90 -3.30
CA SER A 134 5.37 -16.04 -4.34
C SER A 134 6.89 -16.15 -4.37
N HIS A 135 7.48 -16.02 -5.57
CA HIS A 135 8.93 -16.08 -5.77
C HIS A 135 9.60 -14.70 -5.68
N SER A 136 8.83 -13.66 -5.94
CA SER A 136 9.26 -12.27 -5.88
C SER A 136 8.13 -11.38 -5.35
N VAL A 137 8.50 -10.24 -4.83
CA VAL A 137 7.55 -9.23 -4.35
C VAL A 137 7.93 -7.88 -4.92
N ARG A 138 6.94 -7.19 -5.47
CA ARG A 138 7.05 -5.81 -5.93
C ARG A 138 6.24 -4.92 -4.99
N VAL A 139 6.83 -3.81 -4.57
CA VAL A 139 6.16 -2.83 -3.71
C VAL A 139 6.15 -1.46 -4.34
N GLY A 140 5.07 -0.71 -4.21
CA GLY A 140 4.91 0.59 -4.83
C GLY A 140 4.23 1.61 -3.92
N ILE A 141 4.64 2.87 -4.07
CA ILE A 141 3.93 4.04 -3.58
C ILE A 141 3.43 4.83 -4.78
N ILE A 142 2.13 5.11 -4.81
CA ILE A 142 1.54 5.97 -5.81
C ILE A 142 1.05 7.24 -5.11
N GLN A 143 1.66 8.37 -5.45
CA GLN A 143 1.48 9.63 -4.75
C GLN A 143 1.27 10.79 -5.75
N PRO A 144 0.03 11.05 -6.19
CA PRO A 144 -0.27 12.04 -7.23
C PRO A 144 0.17 13.47 -6.89
N ARG A 145 0.16 13.83 -5.60
CA ARG A 145 0.52 15.16 -5.10
C ARG A 145 2.00 15.35 -4.79
N ALA A 146 2.85 14.32 -4.95
CA ALA A 146 4.26 14.46 -4.64
C ALA A 146 4.95 15.36 -5.66
N GLU A 147 5.33 16.55 -5.25
CA GLU A 147 6.21 17.44 -5.99
C GLU A 147 7.67 17.09 -5.68
N THR A 148 8.34 16.32 -6.55
CA THR A 148 9.78 16.16 -6.51
C THR A 148 10.39 16.71 -7.78
N ALA A 149 11.50 17.43 -7.66
CA ALA A 149 12.18 18.07 -8.79
C ALA A 149 12.66 17.06 -9.86
N ASP A 150 12.82 15.79 -9.49
CA ASP A 150 13.34 14.72 -10.34
C ASP A 150 12.25 13.78 -10.88
N PHE A 151 10.99 13.96 -10.49
CA PHE A 151 9.87 13.13 -10.91
C PHE A 151 9.01 13.86 -11.95
N LEU A 152 9.31 13.66 -13.21
CA LEU A 152 8.39 13.89 -14.32
C LEU A 152 7.60 12.61 -14.53
N PRO A 153 6.37 12.70 -14.65
CA PRO A 153 5.21 12.60 -13.81
C PRO A 153 4.97 11.16 -13.32
N ALA A 154 5.96 10.51 -12.75
CA ALA A 154 5.74 9.19 -12.17
C ALA A 154 5.22 9.39 -10.74
N ALA A 155 3.93 9.53 -10.63
CA ALA A 155 3.22 9.45 -9.35
C ALA A 155 3.39 8.09 -8.65
N ALA A 156 4.11 7.14 -9.25
CA ALA A 156 4.33 5.80 -8.76
C ALA A 156 5.81 5.44 -8.70
N THR A 157 6.23 4.79 -7.62
CA THR A 157 7.56 4.19 -7.47
C THR A 157 7.43 2.71 -7.10
N TRP A 158 8.09 1.84 -7.88
CA TRP A 158 8.11 0.42 -7.65
C TRP A 158 9.52 -0.05 -7.33
N ALA A 159 9.64 -1.00 -6.39
CA ALA A 159 10.91 -1.61 -6.00
C ALA A 159 10.69 -3.08 -5.65
N ASN A 160 11.73 -3.89 -5.78
CA ASN A 160 11.70 -5.23 -5.22
C ASN A 160 11.77 -5.13 -3.69
N ALA A 161 10.92 -5.84 -3.00
CA ALA A 161 10.99 -5.92 -1.56
C ALA A 161 12.23 -6.71 -1.15
N ASP A 162 12.99 -6.18 -0.20
CA ASP A 162 14.15 -6.87 0.37
C ASP A 162 13.74 -7.58 1.65
N PHE A 163 13.73 -8.90 1.58
CA PHE A 163 13.46 -9.79 2.73
C PHE A 163 14.73 -10.37 3.35
N SER A 164 15.91 -10.09 2.79
CA SER A 164 17.18 -10.64 3.26
C SER A 164 17.66 -10.00 4.57
N GLY A 165 17.01 -8.90 5.00
CA GLY A 165 17.40 -8.21 6.21
C GLY A 165 17.06 -9.02 7.47
N GLU A 166 18.08 -9.48 8.19
CA GLU A 166 17.94 -10.03 9.56
C GLU A 166 17.12 -9.08 10.46
N GLY A 167 17.10 -7.78 10.13
CA GLY A 167 16.44 -6.75 10.91
C GLY A 167 14.90 -6.76 10.90
N LEU A 168 14.24 -7.34 9.89
CA LEU A 168 12.77 -7.30 9.85
C LEU A 168 12.14 -8.25 10.87
N THR A 169 12.59 -9.52 10.88
CA THR A 169 12.14 -10.53 11.85
C THR A 169 12.43 -10.10 13.27
N ASP A 170 13.64 -9.59 13.51
CA ASP A 170 14.06 -9.09 14.83
C ASP A 170 13.26 -7.84 15.23
N SER A 171 12.92 -6.96 14.28
CA SER A 171 12.12 -5.78 14.57
C SER A 171 10.68 -6.13 14.93
N VAL A 172 10.08 -7.11 14.24
CA VAL A 172 8.74 -7.64 14.56
C VAL A 172 8.76 -8.32 15.94
N ALA A 173 9.76 -9.16 16.23
CA ALA A 173 9.90 -9.81 17.52
C ALA A 173 10.05 -8.80 18.66
N ARG A 174 10.96 -7.83 18.52
CA ARG A 174 11.13 -6.74 19.52
C ARG A 174 9.86 -5.90 19.71
N ALA A 175 9.13 -5.62 18.63
CA ALA A 175 7.87 -4.88 18.73
C ALA A 175 6.79 -5.67 19.46
N TYR A 176 6.76 -6.99 19.26
CA TYR A 176 5.81 -7.88 19.94
C TYR A 176 6.14 -8.05 21.44
N GLU A 177 7.41 -8.12 21.77
CA GLU A 177 7.89 -8.26 23.16
C GLU A 177 7.89 -6.91 23.93
N ALA A 178 7.72 -5.79 23.23
CA ALA A 178 7.71 -4.47 23.84
C ALA A 178 6.52 -4.28 24.79
N ASP A 179 6.81 -3.81 26.00
CA ASP A 179 5.82 -3.48 27.01
C ASP A 179 5.94 -2.00 27.47
N ALA A 180 5.19 -1.62 28.49
CA ALA A 180 5.21 -0.26 29.05
C ALA A 180 6.58 0.15 29.63
N ASN A 181 7.44 -0.82 29.98
CA ASN A 181 8.77 -0.61 30.57
C ASN A 181 9.88 -0.66 29.51
N THR A 182 9.55 -1.02 28.28
CA THR A 182 10.53 -1.06 27.19
C THR A 182 11.09 0.33 26.91
N LEU A 183 12.42 0.44 26.92
CA LEU A 183 13.10 1.70 26.65
C LEU A 183 12.74 2.22 25.24
N ARG A 184 12.16 3.41 25.20
CA ARG A 184 11.76 4.05 23.94
C ARG A 184 12.90 4.88 23.38
N THR A 185 13.26 4.68 22.13
CA THR A 185 14.28 5.47 21.44
C THR A 185 13.58 6.56 20.63
N PRO A 186 13.76 7.84 20.96
CA PRO A 186 13.23 8.93 20.15
C PRO A 186 13.82 8.91 18.72
N GLY A 187 12.98 9.25 17.75
CA GLY A 187 13.40 9.32 16.35
C GLY A 187 12.43 10.16 15.53
N GLU A 188 12.63 10.23 14.21
CA GLU A 188 11.77 11.00 13.30
C GLU A 188 10.29 10.58 13.37
N HIS A 189 10.03 9.29 13.63
CA HIS A 189 8.67 8.78 13.83
C HIS A 189 7.93 9.45 15.00
N CYS A 190 8.65 10.03 15.98
CA CYS A 190 8.05 10.79 17.08
C CYS A 190 7.39 12.10 16.62
N ARG A 191 7.69 12.57 15.41
CA ARG A 191 7.05 13.76 14.82
C ARG A 191 5.53 13.59 14.72
N TRP A 192 5.07 12.38 14.49
CA TRP A 192 3.66 12.03 14.28
C TRP A 192 3.03 11.30 15.47
N CYS A 193 3.76 11.17 16.58
CA CYS A 193 3.30 10.45 17.75
C CYS A 193 2.16 11.21 18.45
N PRO A 194 0.98 10.59 18.67
CA PRO A 194 -0.12 11.23 19.41
C PRO A 194 0.24 11.64 20.83
N ALA A 195 1.25 10.98 21.44
CA ALA A 195 1.74 11.28 22.79
C ALA A 195 2.79 12.41 22.84
N ARG A 196 3.10 13.09 21.74
CA ARG A 196 4.10 14.16 21.71
C ARG A 196 3.71 15.40 22.51
N SER A 197 2.42 15.60 22.73
CA SER A 197 1.86 16.76 23.43
C SER A 197 1.52 16.49 24.90
N VAL A 198 2.01 15.39 25.46
CA VAL A 198 1.86 15.03 26.87
C VAL A 198 3.14 15.30 27.64
#